data_985228f9e6c676ad78098edc07766554
#
_entry.id   985228f9e6c676ad78098edc07766554
#
_cell.length_a   1.000
_cell.length_b   1.000
_cell.length_c   1.000
_cell.angle_alpha   90.00
_cell.angle_beta   90.00
_cell.angle_gamma   90.00
#
_symmetry.space_group_name_H-M   'P 1'
#
loop_
_entity.id
_entity.type
_entity.pdbx_description
1 polymer ?
#
loop_
_entity_poly.entity_id
_entity_poly.type
_entity_poly.pdbx_seq_one_letter_code
_entity_poly.pdbx_strand_id
1 'polypeptide(L)'
;MEGTHIESDGFNLHFQAPKQLHRRKVIIDTDPGIDDMMAIFMAFQSQDIEVMGLTTVFGNVETPISTINALHLCEVAGFPTVPVAEGSLVRLKGMPPRIADFVHGADGLGNTFQAKPKGFKSKSNASDFLIQKVAEFPNEVTVVALGPLTNIAEAIQKDPTFANNLAQLVVLGGSFFASGNVNPPAEANIYGDPEAADIVFTSGANTVVIGLNLTTQVIFTAGDLQEIRDSKGRNGAYLYDCCQFYKAWHIKSDHLDGIFLHDPTCMAALLDPSLFTYKTGALRVETEGICVGHTLLDLGLKNWVGENPWIGQPPVKVGWTVDVEGVKALVKSLLCRP
;
A
#
# COMPACT_ATOMS: atom_id res chain seq x y z
N MET A 1 25.79 -74.78 -18.88
CA MET A 1 25.59 -74.09 -17.60
C MET A 1 25.76 -72.64 -17.88
N GLU A 2 24.62 -72.00 -18.15
CA GLU A 2 24.55 -70.54 -18.47
C GLU A 2 24.35 -69.77 -17.20
N GLY A 3 25.24 -68.83 -16.94
CA GLY A 3 25.15 -67.91 -15.83
C GLY A 3 24.40 -66.66 -16.23
N THR A 4 23.23 -66.44 -15.58
CA THR A 4 22.44 -65.24 -15.73
C THR A 4 22.98 -64.09 -14.88
N HIS A 5 23.45 -63.01 -15.56
CA HIS A 5 23.74 -61.74 -14.93
C HIS A 5 22.46 -60.98 -14.63
N ILE A 6 22.22 -60.64 -13.39
CA ILE A 6 21.18 -59.72 -12.97
C ILE A 6 21.80 -58.31 -12.90
N GLU A 7 21.36 -57.42 -13.81
CA GLU A 7 21.66 -55.99 -13.73
C GLU A 7 20.80 -55.35 -12.63
N SER A 8 21.43 -54.66 -11.70
CA SER A 8 20.78 -53.89 -10.64
C SER A 8 20.49 -52.47 -11.19
N ASP A 9 19.25 -52.20 -11.53
CA ASP A 9 18.78 -50.83 -11.82
C ASP A 9 18.88 -49.94 -10.62
N GLY A 10 19.89 -49.06 -10.62
CA GLY A 10 20.06 -48.01 -9.62
C GLY A 10 19.02 -46.90 -9.83
N PHE A 11 18.03 -46.83 -8.94
CA PHE A 11 17.11 -45.71 -8.84
C PHE A 11 17.86 -44.45 -8.36
N ASN A 12 18.29 -43.58 -9.28
CA ASN A 12 18.80 -42.25 -8.97
C ASN A 12 17.61 -41.30 -8.64
N LEU A 13 17.26 -41.19 -7.36
CA LEU A 13 16.38 -40.14 -6.87
C LEU A 13 17.13 -38.81 -6.93
N HIS A 14 16.95 -38.05 -8.00
CA HIS A 14 17.33 -36.65 -8.04
C HIS A 14 16.46 -35.87 -7.05
N PHE A 15 16.96 -35.64 -5.86
CA PHE A 15 16.44 -34.60 -4.98
C PHE A 15 16.68 -33.24 -5.65
N GLN A 16 15.67 -32.71 -6.32
CA GLN A 16 15.66 -31.30 -6.67
C GLN A 16 15.59 -30.51 -5.36
N ALA A 17 16.63 -29.74 -5.07
CA ALA A 17 16.59 -28.76 -4.00
C ALA A 17 15.35 -27.89 -4.16
N PRO A 18 14.62 -27.57 -3.08
CA PRO A 18 13.44 -26.71 -3.18
C PRO A 18 13.86 -25.42 -3.86
N LYS A 19 13.14 -25.02 -4.94
CA LYS A 19 13.31 -23.73 -5.58
C LYS A 19 13.23 -22.69 -4.46
N GLN A 20 14.33 -21.99 -4.21
CA GLN A 20 14.36 -20.87 -3.29
C GLN A 20 13.35 -19.85 -3.84
N LEU A 21 12.18 -19.73 -3.19
CA LEU A 21 11.19 -18.72 -3.56
C LEU A 21 11.86 -17.36 -3.40
N HIS A 22 12.10 -16.69 -4.51
CA HIS A 22 12.67 -15.35 -4.50
C HIS A 22 11.56 -14.40 -4.05
N ARG A 23 11.54 -14.07 -2.76
CA ARG A 23 10.57 -13.12 -2.19
C ARG A 23 10.84 -11.74 -2.75
N ARG A 24 9.77 -11.02 -3.11
CA ARG A 24 9.86 -9.62 -3.53
C ARG A 24 10.23 -8.75 -2.33
N LYS A 25 11.25 -7.93 -2.45
CA LYS A 25 11.64 -6.95 -1.42
C LYS A 25 10.64 -5.79 -1.43
N VAL A 26 9.98 -5.54 -0.31
CA VAL A 26 8.92 -4.54 -0.20
C VAL A 26 9.20 -3.57 0.93
N ILE A 27 9.06 -2.28 0.65
CA ILE A 27 8.95 -1.22 1.66
C ILE A 27 7.51 -0.69 1.62
N ILE A 28 6.89 -0.50 2.78
CA ILE A 28 5.54 0.05 2.90
C ILE A 28 5.67 1.48 3.42
N ASP A 29 5.25 2.46 2.61
CA ASP A 29 5.13 3.86 3.00
C ASP A 29 3.67 4.10 3.41
N THR A 30 3.41 4.49 4.65
CA THR A 30 2.11 4.33 5.29
C THR A 30 1.88 5.40 6.37
N ASP A 31 0.63 5.74 6.64
CA ASP A 31 0.18 6.60 7.73
C ASP A 31 -0.75 5.84 8.69
N PRO A 32 -0.26 4.78 9.38
CA PRO A 32 -1.07 3.67 9.87
C PRO A 32 -2.38 4.04 10.53
N GLY A 33 -3.45 3.89 9.73
CA GLY A 33 -4.83 3.82 10.12
C GLY A 33 -5.30 2.36 10.21
N ILE A 34 -6.62 2.16 10.22
CA ILE A 34 -7.23 0.84 10.44
C ILE A 34 -7.08 -0.06 9.20
N ASP A 35 -7.20 0.45 8.00
CA ASP A 35 -7.01 -0.30 6.78
C ASP A 35 -5.53 -0.48 6.42
N ASP A 36 -4.65 0.51 6.69
CA ASP A 36 -3.19 0.33 6.68
C ASP A 36 -2.76 -0.86 7.54
N MET A 37 -3.28 -0.95 8.76
CA MET A 37 -3.02 -2.07 9.67
C MET A 37 -3.33 -3.42 9.01
N MET A 38 -4.45 -3.53 8.30
CA MET A 38 -4.82 -4.75 7.59
C MET A 38 -3.82 -5.06 6.47
N ALA A 39 -3.43 -4.06 5.67
CA ALA A 39 -2.45 -4.22 4.59
C ALA A 39 -1.06 -4.61 5.13
N ILE A 40 -0.62 -4.01 6.24
CA ILE A 40 0.64 -4.34 6.93
C ILE A 40 0.60 -5.80 7.41
N PHE A 41 -0.49 -6.25 8.02
CA PHE A 41 -0.61 -7.66 8.45
C PHE A 41 -0.67 -8.61 7.26
N MET A 42 -1.33 -8.25 6.15
CA MET A 42 -1.29 -9.04 4.91
C MET A 42 0.16 -9.20 4.41
N ALA A 43 0.93 -8.13 4.43
CA ALA A 43 2.32 -8.15 4.01
C ALA A 43 3.16 -9.11 4.86
N PHE A 44 3.02 -9.07 6.20
CA PHE A 44 3.76 -9.95 7.10
C PHE A 44 3.32 -11.40 7.02
N GLN A 45 2.07 -11.68 6.65
CA GLN A 45 1.54 -13.03 6.48
C GLN A 45 1.81 -13.63 5.09
N SER A 46 2.22 -12.81 4.12
CA SER A 46 2.53 -13.29 2.77
C SER A 46 3.89 -14.00 2.74
N GLN A 47 3.93 -15.13 2.03
CA GLN A 47 5.18 -15.86 1.76
C GLN A 47 5.91 -15.34 0.53
N ASP A 48 5.26 -14.49 -0.27
CA ASP A 48 5.76 -14.00 -1.56
C ASP A 48 6.59 -12.72 -1.45
N ILE A 49 6.56 -12.06 -0.26
CA ILE A 49 7.26 -10.81 -0.03
C ILE A 49 8.17 -10.88 1.21
N GLU A 50 9.18 -10.04 1.19
CA GLU A 50 10.07 -9.72 2.30
C GLU A 50 9.91 -8.24 2.63
N VAL A 51 9.37 -7.94 3.80
CA VAL A 51 9.20 -6.56 4.25
C VAL A 51 10.54 -6.03 4.72
N MET A 52 11.14 -5.13 3.92
CA MET A 52 12.45 -4.51 4.18
C MET A 52 12.39 -3.40 5.22
N GLY A 53 11.23 -2.81 5.41
CA GLY A 53 10.97 -1.73 6.37
C GLY A 53 9.63 -1.06 6.11
N LEU A 54 9.24 -0.22 7.07
CA LEU A 54 8.12 0.72 6.94
C LEU A 54 8.67 2.14 6.97
N THR A 55 8.11 3.02 6.13
CA THR A 55 8.31 4.46 6.21
C THR A 55 6.97 5.10 6.56
N THR A 56 6.98 6.14 7.40
CA THR A 56 5.74 6.72 7.90
C THR A 56 5.57 8.16 7.46
N VAL A 57 4.34 8.57 7.27
CA VAL A 57 3.94 9.90 6.85
C VAL A 57 2.69 10.33 7.63
N PHE A 58 2.29 11.58 7.52
CA PHE A 58 1.00 12.08 7.99
C PHE A 58 -0.14 11.64 7.09
N GLY A 59 -1.37 11.73 7.58
CA GLY A 59 -2.61 11.49 6.83
C GLY A 59 -3.74 11.06 7.75
N ASN A 60 -3.84 9.79 8.08
CA ASN A 60 -4.81 9.28 9.04
C ASN A 60 -4.57 9.84 10.45
N VAL A 61 -3.31 9.99 10.83
CA VAL A 61 -2.83 10.66 12.04
C VAL A 61 -1.58 11.47 11.73
N GLU A 62 -1.10 12.23 12.70
CA GLU A 62 0.19 12.93 12.58
C GLU A 62 1.35 11.93 12.48
N THR A 63 2.42 12.27 11.75
CA THR A 63 3.57 11.39 11.51
C THR A 63 4.18 10.76 12.76
N PRO A 64 4.33 11.46 13.90
CA PRO A 64 4.83 10.82 15.12
C PRO A 64 3.92 9.71 15.64
N ILE A 65 2.60 9.86 15.50
CA ILE A 65 1.62 8.82 15.87
C ILE A 65 1.70 7.68 14.85
N SER A 66 1.77 7.99 13.55
CA SER A 66 2.00 7.00 12.48
C SER A 66 3.23 6.14 12.77
N THR A 67 4.33 6.76 13.23
CA THR A 67 5.56 6.04 13.59
C THR A 67 5.37 5.11 14.79
N ILE A 68 4.66 5.57 15.82
CA ILE A 68 4.32 4.75 17.00
C ILE A 68 3.43 3.58 16.57
N ASN A 69 2.43 3.82 15.73
CA ASN A 69 1.53 2.79 15.23
C ASN A 69 2.29 1.75 14.38
N ALA A 70 3.17 2.19 13.47
CA ALA A 70 3.97 1.27 12.65
C ALA A 70 4.86 0.35 13.51
N LEU A 71 5.54 0.91 14.53
CA LEU A 71 6.34 0.12 15.48
C LEU A 71 5.46 -0.87 16.26
N HIS A 72 4.30 -0.42 16.75
CA HIS A 72 3.35 -1.25 17.46
C HIS A 72 2.83 -2.40 16.58
N LEU A 73 2.45 -2.13 15.34
CA LEU A 73 1.95 -3.14 14.40
C LEU A 73 3.03 -4.17 14.05
N CYS A 74 4.29 -3.77 13.92
CA CYS A 74 5.42 -4.70 13.78
C CYS A 74 5.54 -5.64 15.00
N GLU A 75 5.39 -5.13 16.23
CA GLU A 75 5.42 -5.94 17.45
C GLU A 75 4.24 -6.92 17.51
N VAL A 76 3.02 -6.45 17.24
CA VAL A 76 1.79 -7.27 17.22
C VAL A 76 1.88 -8.38 16.18
N ALA A 77 2.37 -8.07 14.99
CA ALA A 77 2.60 -9.05 13.92
C ALA A 77 3.72 -10.06 14.24
N GLY A 78 4.58 -9.77 15.23
CA GLY A 78 5.72 -10.63 15.60
C GLY A 78 6.99 -10.35 14.82
N PHE A 79 7.11 -9.16 14.21
CA PHE A 79 8.28 -8.71 13.45
C PHE A 79 8.91 -7.44 14.05
N PRO A 80 9.23 -7.41 15.36
CA PRO A 80 9.68 -6.19 16.05
C PRO A 80 11.03 -5.65 15.57
N THR A 81 11.76 -6.42 14.75
CA THR A 81 13.06 -6.03 14.20
C THR A 81 12.99 -5.37 12.83
N VAL A 82 11.81 -5.31 12.22
CA VAL A 82 11.62 -4.61 10.94
C VAL A 82 11.84 -3.11 11.17
N PRO A 83 12.73 -2.47 10.37
CA PRO A 83 13.01 -1.05 10.53
C PRO A 83 11.78 -0.19 10.26
N VAL A 84 11.55 0.85 11.08
CA VAL A 84 10.55 1.88 10.85
C VAL A 84 11.24 3.23 10.78
N ALA A 85 11.13 3.93 9.64
CA ALA A 85 11.73 5.24 9.43
C ALA A 85 10.64 6.34 9.39
N GLU A 86 10.77 7.32 10.29
CA GLU A 86 9.86 8.47 10.37
C GLU A 86 10.09 9.42 9.19
N GLY A 87 9.03 9.82 8.53
CA GLY A 87 9.08 10.69 7.37
C GLY A 87 8.61 12.11 7.64
N SER A 88 8.11 12.74 6.57
CA SER A 88 7.74 14.15 6.58
C SER A 88 6.61 14.43 7.57
N LEU A 89 6.71 15.56 8.27
CA LEU A 89 5.69 16.05 9.20
C LEU A 89 4.69 17.00 8.52
N VAL A 90 5.05 17.49 7.33
CA VAL A 90 4.31 18.50 6.57
C VAL A 90 4.32 18.14 5.09
N ARG A 91 3.38 18.72 4.34
CA ARG A 91 3.34 18.59 2.89
C ARG A 91 4.62 19.08 2.24
N LEU A 92 4.92 18.65 1.04
CA LEU A 92 6.15 18.98 0.30
C LEU A 92 6.41 20.49 0.20
N LYS A 93 5.36 21.31 0.08
CA LYS A 93 5.45 22.79 0.11
C LYS A 93 5.43 23.40 1.52
N GLY A 94 5.59 22.60 2.56
CA GLY A 94 5.64 23.07 3.96
C GLY A 94 4.28 23.44 4.58
N MET A 95 3.16 23.16 3.89
CA MET A 95 1.83 23.41 4.43
C MET A 95 1.46 22.37 5.50
N PRO A 96 0.65 22.72 6.50
CA PRO A 96 0.13 21.77 7.48
C PRO A 96 -0.64 20.64 6.78
N PRO A 97 -0.49 19.39 7.24
CA PRO A 97 -1.24 18.27 6.70
C PRO A 97 -2.72 18.35 7.12
N ARG A 98 -3.59 17.74 6.32
CA ARG A 98 -4.92 17.35 6.74
C ARG A 98 -4.82 16.04 7.49
N ILE A 99 -5.44 15.95 8.67
CA ILE A 99 -5.45 14.74 9.49
C ILE A 99 -6.87 14.16 9.51
N ALA A 100 -6.99 12.84 9.36
CA ALA A 100 -8.25 12.11 9.28
C ALA A 100 -8.55 11.27 10.55
N ASP A 101 -8.18 11.80 11.73
CA ASP A 101 -8.42 11.18 13.03
C ASP A 101 -9.90 10.92 13.32
N PHE A 102 -10.80 11.69 12.72
CA PHE A 102 -12.25 11.50 12.79
C PHE A 102 -12.73 10.22 12.06
N VAL A 103 -11.90 9.63 11.18
CA VAL A 103 -12.16 8.37 10.45
C VAL A 103 -11.56 7.18 11.19
N HIS A 104 -10.30 7.32 11.66
CA HIS A 104 -9.51 6.21 12.21
C HIS A 104 -9.37 6.27 13.74
N GLY A 105 -9.91 7.29 14.39
CA GLY A 105 -9.70 7.55 15.82
C GLY A 105 -8.48 8.42 16.09
N ALA A 106 -8.44 9.07 17.25
CA ALA A 106 -7.35 9.98 17.64
C ALA A 106 -5.98 9.28 17.75
N ASP A 107 -5.98 7.96 17.96
CA ASP A 107 -4.79 7.12 17.99
C ASP A 107 -4.50 6.46 16.60
N GLY A 108 -5.40 6.63 15.61
CA GLY A 108 -5.34 5.99 14.31
C GLY A 108 -5.78 4.52 14.29
N LEU A 109 -6.00 3.91 15.44
CA LEU A 109 -6.30 2.49 15.61
C LEU A 109 -7.63 2.26 16.35
N GLY A 110 -8.63 3.09 16.04
CA GLY A 110 -10.00 2.93 16.55
C GLY A 110 -10.18 3.37 18.01
N ASN A 111 -9.33 4.27 18.52
CA ASN A 111 -9.31 4.70 19.93
C ASN A 111 -9.12 3.54 20.92
N THR A 112 -8.35 2.54 20.52
CA THR A 112 -8.01 1.38 21.36
C THR A 112 -6.87 1.68 22.32
N PHE A 113 -6.15 2.81 22.13
CA PHE A 113 -5.11 3.35 23.00
C PHE A 113 -4.11 2.30 23.49
N GLN A 114 -3.49 1.64 22.54
CA GLN A 114 -2.55 0.54 22.78
C GLN A 114 -1.32 0.98 23.60
N ALA A 115 -0.70 0.01 24.27
CA ALA A 115 0.55 0.25 24.99
C ALA A 115 1.64 0.73 23.99
N LYS A 116 2.51 1.62 24.45
CA LYS A 116 3.62 2.11 23.64
C LYS A 116 4.52 0.95 23.21
N PRO A 117 4.98 0.92 21.94
CA PRO A 117 5.91 -0.09 21.46
C PRO A 117 7.24 0.01 22.22
N LYS A 118 7.95 -1.12 22.28
CA LYS A 118 9.30 -1.22 22.87
C LYS A 118 10.37 -0.89 21.84
N GLY A 119 10.05 -1.05 20.55
CA GLY A 119 10.94 -0.76 19.43
C GLY A 119 11.24 0.73 19.30
N PHE A 120 12.31 1.03 18.55
CA PHE A 120 12.74 2.39 18.27
C PHE A 120 12.74 2.63 16.76
N LYS A 121 12.37 3.83 16.35
CA LYS A 121 12.46 4.25 14.95
C LYS A 121 13.92 4.27 14.47
N SER A 122 14.10 4.10 13.16
CA SER A 122 15.38 4.26 12.49
C SER A 122 15.98 5.65 12.76
N LYS A 123 17.31 5.76 12.65
CA LYS A 123 18.00 7.05 12.68
C LYS A 123 17.86 7.81 11.37
N SER A 124 17.69 7.10 10.25
CA SER A 124 17.42 7.69 8.94
C SER A 124 15.97 8.16 8.88
N ASN A 125 15.71 9.30 8.24
CA ASN A 125 14.36 9.66 7.87
C ASN A 125 13.84 8.78 6.72
N ALA A 126 12.54 8.86 6.41
CA ALA A 126 11.89 8.00 5.44
C ALA A 126 12.50 8.11 4.03
N SER A 127 12.68 9.35 3.50
CA SER A 127 13.20 9.54 2.15
C SER A 127 14.66 9.05 2.01
N ASP A 128 15.51 9.26 3.02
CA ASP A 128 16.88 8.75 3.02
C ASP A 128 16.93 7.22 3.17
N PHE A 129 16.02 6.63 3.97
CA PHE A 129 15.87 5.18 4.10
C PHE A 129 15.45 4.54 2.76
N LEU A 130 14.48 5.13 2.07
CA LEU A 130 14.02 4.69 0.74
C LEU A 130 15.17 4.72 -0.27
N ILE A 131 15.89 5.83 -0.37
CA ILE A 131 17.04 5.99 -1.28
C ILE A 131 18.10 4.93 -0.98
N GLN A 132 18.47 4.79 0.30
CA GLN A 132 19.48 3.81 0.72
C GLN A 132 19.08 2.39 0.32
N LYS A 133 17.84 1.97 0.60
CA LYS A 133 17.38 0.61 0.30
C LYS A 133 17.26 0.33 -1.19
N VAL A 134 16.80 1.29 -1.97
CA VAL A 134 16.72 1.15 -3.43
C VAL A 134 18.11 1.12 -4.06
N ALA A 135 19.07 1.91 -3.56
CA ALA A 135 20.46 1.86 -4.02
C ALA A 135 21.18 0.56 -3.61
N GLU A 136 20.83 -0.03 -2.47
CA GLU A 136 21.37 -1.33 -2.01
C GLU A 136 20.88 -2.49 -2.90
N PHE A 137 19.65 -2.43 -3.41
CA PHE A 137 19.00 -3.46 -4.23
C PHE A 137 18.34 -2.85 -5.48
N PRO A 138 19.11 -2.34 -6.45
CA PRO A 138 18.57 -1.66 -7.62
C PRO A 138 17.71 -2.61 -8.47
N ASN A 139 16.53 -2.15 -8.87
CA ASN A 139 15.51 -2.91 -9.61
C ASN A 139 14.95 -4.15 -8.88
N GLU A 140 15.14 -4.25 -7.55
CA GLU A 140 14.58 -5.34 -6.76
C GLU A 140 13.55 -4.87 -5.72
N VAL A 141 13.62 -3.59 -5.31
CA VAL A 141 12.74 -3.05 -4.26
C VAL A 141 11.45 -2.54 -4.87
N THR A 142 10.33 -3.04 -4.36
CA THR A 142 9.00 -2.49 -4.59
C THR A 142 8.61 -1.61 -3.41
N VAL A 143 8.11 -0.41 -3.67
CA VAL A 143 7.48 0.43 -2.65
C VAL A 143 5.97 0.34 -2.79
N VAL A 144 5.26 0.07 -1.69
CA VAL A 144 3.80 0.17 -1.58
C VAL A 144 3.51 1.43 -0.78
N ALA A 145 2.95 2.44 -1.44
CA ALA A 145 2.59 3.70 -0.82
C ALA A 145 1.10 3.71 -0.51
N LEU A 146 0.76 3.71 0.77
CA LEU A 146 -0.60 3.66 1.30
C LEU A 146 -1.07 5.03 1.82
N GLY A 147 -0.14 5.97 2.07
CA GLY A 147 -0.41 7.33 2.51
C GLY A 147 -0.08 8.40 1.46
N PRO A 148 -0.12 9.70 1.85
CA PRO A 148 0.34 10.80 1.00
C PRO A 148 1.77 10.61 0.51
N LEU A 149 2.03 10.96 -0.77
CA LEU A 149 3.25 10.59 -1.48
C LEU A 149 4.48 11.49 -1.16
N THR A 150 4.42 12.23 -0.06
CA THR A 150 5.46 13.21 0.32
C THR A 150 6.85 12.59 0.44
N ASN A 151 6.98 11.46 1.16
CA ASN A 151 8.27 10.78 1.32
C ASN A 151 8.87 10.30 0.00
N ILE A 152 8.02 9.80 -0.90
CA ILE A 152 8.43 9.30 -2.23
C ILE A 152 8.88 10.47 -3.10
N ALA A 153 8.12 11.57 -3.10
CA ALA A 153 8.50 12.80 -3.83
C ALA A 153 9.81 13.39 -3.31
N GLU A 154 10.03 13.43 -1.99
CA GLU A 154 11.30 13.85 -1.40
C GLU A 154 12.46 12.94 -1.84
N ALA A 155 12.25 11.63 -1.89
CA ALA A 155 13.27 10.69 -2.35
C ALA A 155 13.64 10.93 -3.83
N ILE A 156 12.63 11.15 -4.69
CA ILE A 156 12.83 11.49 -6.12
C ILE A 156 13.59 12.80 -6.28
N GLN A 157 13.25 13.83 -5.49
CA GLN A 157 13.93 15.13 -5.55
C GLN A 157 15.36 15.09 -5.04
N LYS A 158 15.64 14.27 -4.02
CA LYS A 158 16.99 14.09 -3.45
C LYS A 158 17.90 13.25 -4.34
N ASP A 159 17.35 12.19 -4.96
CA ASP A 159 18.10 11.30 -5.85
C ASP A 159 17.34 11.09 -7.17
N PRO A 160 17.79 11.72 -8.27
CA PRO A 160 17.18 11.56 -9.59
C PRO A 160 17.20 10.13 -10.14
N THR A 161 18.02 9.24 -9.58
CA THR A 161 18.09 7.82 -10.00
C THR A 161 17.09 6.94 -9.27
N PHE A 162 16.54 7.41 -8.15
CA PHE A 162 15.66 6.65 -7.27
C PHE A 162 14.47 6.03 -8.02
N ALA A 163 13.73 6.85 -8.79
CA ALA A 163 12.56 6.40 -9.53
C ALA A 163 12.87 5.28 -10.53
N ASN A 164 14.00 5.38 -11.23
CA ASN A 164 14.41 4.41 -12.24
C ASN A 164 14.98 3.12 -11.64
N ASN A 165 15.44 3.17 -10.39
CA ASN A 165 16.00 2.02 -9.68
C ASN A 165 14.95 1.24 -8.87
N LEU A 166 13.69 1.70 -8.83
CA LEU A 166 12.59 0.93 -8.27
C LEU A 166 12.21 -0.24 -9.17
N ALA A 167 11.98 -1.41 -8.59
CA ALA A 167 11.33 -2.52 -9.32
C ALA A 167 9.90 -2.13 -9.70
N GLN A 168 9.16 -1.59 -8.73
CA GLN A 168 7.79 -1.12 -8.88
C GLN A 168 7.42 -0.13 -7.77
N LEU A 169 6.52 0.79 -8.08
CA LEU A 169 5.79 1.59 -7.12
C LEU A 169 4.30 1.26 -7.22
N VAL A 170 3.69 0.77 -6.13
CA VAL A 170 2.25 0.51 -6.05
C VAL A 170 1.64 1.54 -5.13
N VAL A 171 0.68 2.31 -5.63
CA VAL A 171 0.11 3.47 -4.93
C VAL A 171 -1.36 3.26 -4.67
N LEU A 172 -1.79 3.42 -3.43
CA LEU A 172 -3.17 3.69 -3.10
C LEU A 172 -3.42 5.18 -3.29
N GLY A 173 -4.30 5.54 -4.21
CA GLY A 173 -4.63 6.94 -4.45
C GLY A 173 -5.46 7.19 -5.69
N GLY A 174 -6.09 8.36 -5.70
CA GLY A 174 -6.87 8.85 -6.82
C GLY A 174 -8.30 8.34 -6.90
N SER A 175 -9.09 9.06 -7.70
CA SER A 175 -10.50 8.78 -7.91
C SER A 175 -10.82 8.78 -9.40
N PHE A 176 -10.61 7.62 -10.04
CA PHE A 176 -10.86 7.45 -11.46
C PHE A 176 -12.31 6.98 -11.67
N PHE A 177 -13.14 7.79 -12.35
CA PHE A 177 -14.58 7.48 -12.59
C PHE A 177 -15.40 7.19 -11.32
N ALA A 178 -14.94 7.69 -10.19
CA ALA A 178 -15.59 7.61 -8.89
C ALA A 178 -15.54 8.97 -8.21
N SER A 179 -16.45 9.21 -7.28
CA SER A 179 -16.35 10.37 -6.41
C SER A 179 -15.15 10.24 -5.47
N GLY A 180 -14.52 11.38 -5.17
CA GLY A 180 -13.53 11.45 -4.12
C GLY A 180 -14.12 11.21 -2.72
N ASN A 181 -13.27 11.05 -1.73
CA ASN A 181 -13.64 10.86 -0.33
C ASN A 181 -13.22 12.04 0.58
N VAL A 182 -12.57 13.06 0.02
CA VAL A 182 -12.32 14.34 0.70
C VAL A 182 -13.21 15.45 0.15
N ASN A 183 -13.28 15.53 -1.14
CA ASN A 183 -14.18 16.38 -1.92
C ASN A 183 -14.57 15.62 -3.20
N PRO A 184 -15.51 16.09 -4.02
CA PRO A 184 -15.99 15.34 -5.18
C PRO A 184 -14.89 14.83 -6.14
N PRO A 185 -13.81 15.59 -6.45
CA PRO A 185 -12.77 15.14 -7.37
C PRO A 185 -11.59 14.42 -6.71
N ALA A 186 -11.40 14.48 -5.38
CA ALA A 186 -10.13 14.10 -4.76
C ALA A 186 -10.23 12.95 -3.77
N GLU A 187 -9.30 12.00 -3.91
CA GLU A 187 -8.99 10.95 -2.94
C GLU A 187 -8.04 11.49 -1.86
N ALA A 188 -8.12 10.92 -0.65
CA ALA A 188 -7.49 11.45 0.56
C ALA A 188 -5.97 11.56 0.48
N ASN A 189 -5.26 10.54 -0.02
CA ASN A 189 -3.80 10.53 -0.12
C ASN A 189 -3.30 11.54 -1.15
N ILE A 190 -3.97 11.61 -2.30
CA ILE A 190 -3.63 12.59 -3.34
C ILE A 190 -3.93 14.01 -2.85
N TYR A 191 -5.08 14.22 -2.19
CA TYR A 191 -5.40 15.52 -1.60
C TYR A 191 -4.45 15.87 -0.44
N GLY A 192 -3.94 14.85 0.25
CA GLY A 192 -2.96 14.98 1.34
C GLY A 192 -1.71 15.74 0.92
N ASP A 193 -1.19 15.48 -0.30
CA ASP A 193 -0.07 16.23 -0.91
C ASP A 193 -0.13 16.13 -2.44
N PRO A 194 -0.96 16.96 -3.09
CA PRO A 194 -1.16 16.90 -4.54
C PRO A 194 0.10 17.22 -5.36
N GLU A 195 0.97 18.10 -4.86
CA GLU A 195 2.24 18.40 -5.50
C GLU A 195 3.20 17.21 -5.45
N ALA A 196 3.27 16.53 -4.32
CA ALA A 196 4.06 15.30 -4.21
C ALA A 196 3.53 14.22 -5.15
N ALA A 197 2.22 14.07 -5.24
CA ALA A 197 1.59 13.09 -6.12
C ALA A 197 1.88 13.36 -7.61
N ASP A 198 1.81 14.60 -8.06
CA ASP A 198 2.14 14.96 -9.44
C ASP A 198 3.61 14.69 -9.79
N ILE A 199 4.54 15.00 -8.87
CA ILE A 199 5.96 14.67 -9.01
C ILE A 199 6.16 13.16 -9.16
N VAL A 200 5.50 12.37 -8.32
CA VAL A 200 5.62 10.91 -8.34
C VAL A 200 5.10 10.33 -9.65
N PHE A 201 3.92 10.75 -10.10
CA PHE A 201 3.31 10.22 -11.32
C PHE A 201 4.04 10.64 -12.61
N THR A 202 4.83 11.71 -12.55
CA THR A 202 5.65 12.20 -13.68
C THR A 202 7.12 11.79 -13.60
N SER A 203 7.50 11.01 -12.57
CA SER A 203 8.91 10.65 -12.31
C SER A 203 9.50 9.59 -13.25
N GLY A 204 8.66 8.83 -13.95
CA GLY A 204 9.09 7.69 -14.76
C GLY A 204 9.25 6.37 -14.00
N ALA A 205 8.95 6.33 -12.71
CA ALA A 205 8.89 5.07 -11.96
C ALA A 205 7.87 4.10 -12.56
N ASN A 206 8.15 2.80 -12.48
CA ASN A 206 7.19 1.74 -12.87
C ASN A 206 5.99 1.73 -11.91
N THR A 207 5.04 2.63 -12.11
CA THR A 207 3.95 2.91 -11.17
C THR A 207 2.66 2.21 -11.55
N VAL A 208 2.02 1.60 -10.53
CA VAL A 208 0.65 1.08 -10.55
C VAL A 208 -0.16 1.84 -9.52
N VAL A 209 -1.31 2.37 -9.92
CA VAL A 209 -2.20 3.14 -9.05
C VAL A 209 -3.52 2.40 -8.87
N ILE A 210 -3.94 2.22 -7.63
CA ILE A 210 -5.21 1.63 -7.22
C ILE A 210 -6.05 2.72 -6.56
N GLY A 211 -7.10 3.14 -7.25
CA GLY A 211 -7.94 4.27 -6.84
C GLY A 211 -9.29 3.87 -6.26
N LEU A 212 -10.05 4.87 -5.82
CA LEU A 212 -11.39 4.70 -5.23
C LEU A 212 -12.37 3.98 -6.13
N ASN A 213 -12.21 4.11 -7.47
CA ASN A 213 -13.01 3.36 -8.44
C ASN A 213 -12.99 1.85 -8.24
N LEU A 214 -11.95 1.32 -7.61
CA LEU A 214 -11.81 -0.10 -7.28
C LEU A 214 -12.07 -0.36 -5.79
N THR A 215 -11.44 0.41 -4.92
CA THR A 215 -11.41 0.11 -3.50
C THR A 215 -12.77 0.28 -2.82
N THR A 216 -13.64 1.16 -3.32
CA THR A 216 -15.02 1.31 -2.82
C THR A 216 -15.95 0.16 -3.22
N GLN A 217 -15.53 -0.72 -4.12
CA GLN A 217 -16.25 -1.93 -4.45
C GLN A 217 -15.92 -3.08 -3.50
N VAL A 218 -14.75 -3.04 -2.85
CA VAL A 218 -14.25 -4.13 -1.98
C VAL A 218 -14.63 -3.82 -0.53
N ILE A 219 -15.68 -4.49 -0.07
CA ILE A 219 -16.33 -4.22 1.22
C ILE A 219 -16.26 -5.46 2.09
N PHE A 220 -15.79 -5.29 3.34
CA PHE A 220 -16.05 -6.25 4.40
C PHE A 220 -17.30 -5.85 5.17
N THR A 221 -18.26 -6.76 5.19
CA THR A 221 -19.48 -6.66 5.99
C THR A 221 -19.19 -6.92 7.46
N ALA A 222 -20.19 -6.66 8.33
CA ALA A 222 -20.11 -7.07 9.73
C ALA A 222 -19.85 -8.57 9.90
N GLY A 223 -20.42 -9.41 9.01
CA GLY A 223 -20.18 -10.84 8.97
C GLY A 223 -18.75 -11.22 8.62
N ASP A 224 -18.15 -10.54 7.64
CA ASP A 224 -16.73 -10.74 7.25
C ASP A 224 -15.79 -10.38 8.41
N LEU A 225 -16.07 -9.30 9.13
CA LEU A 225 -15.27 -8.89 10.30
C LEU A 225 -15.42 -9.90 11.46
N GLN A 226 -16.63 -10.42 11.68
CA GLN A 226 -16.86 -11.45 12.69
C GLN A 226 -16.14 -12.75 12.36
N GLU A 227 -16.09 -13.13 11.07
CA GLU A 227 -15.34 -14.31 10.61
C GLU A 227 -13.83 -14.17 10.90
N ILE A 228 -13.26 -12.98 10.66
CA ILE A 228 -11.86 -12.71 11.01
C ILE A 228 -11.62 -12.81 12.51
N ARG A 229 -12.50 -12.23 13.33
CA ARG A 229 -12.45 -12.32 14.79
C ARG A 229 -12.43 -13.75 15.29
N ASP A 230 -13.35 -14.58 14.76
CA ASP A 230 -13.56 -15.95 15.20
C ASP A 230 -12.58 -16.93 14.55
N SER A 231 -11.75 -16.45 13.63
CA SER A 231 -10.69 -17.23 12.99
C SER A 231 -9.59 -17.60 13.99
N LYS A 232 -8.72 -18.53 13.59
CA LYS A 232 -7.49 -18.83 14.33
C LYS A 232 -6.34 -17.86 14.00
N GLY A 233 -6.63 -16.80 13.25
CA GLY A 233 -5.66 -15.78 12.86
C GLY A 233 -5.09 -15.09 14.08
N ARG A 234 -3.77 -14.91 14.07
CA ARG A 234 -3.01 -14.34 15.18
C ARG A 234 -3.58 -13.01 15.68
N ASN A 235 -4.06 -12.17 14.76
CA ASN A 235 -4.46 -10.80 15.04
C ASN A 235 -5.96 -10.55 14.86
N GLY A 236 -6.79 -11.60 14.67
CA GLY A 236 -8.19 -11.47 14.28
C GLY A 236 -9.05 -10.69 15.28
N ALA A 237 -8.91 -10.96 16.57
CA ALA A 237 -9.63 -10.23 17.61
C ALA A 237 -9.20 -8.76 17.69
N TYR A 238 -7.90 -8.50 17.62
CA TYR A 238 -7.33 -7.15 17.61
C TYR A 238 -7.83 -6.32 16.42
N LEU A 239 -7.78 -6.90 15.21
CA LEU A 239 -8.32 -6.29 13.99
C LEU A 239 -9.80 -5.94 14.15
N TYR A 240 -10.58 -6.89 14.65
CA TYR A 240 -12.01 -6.68 14.84
C TYR A 240 -12.30 -5.49 15.76
N ASP A 241 -11.60 -5.40 16.89
CA ASP A 241 -11.83 -4.34 17.87
C ASP A 241 -11.49 -2.96 17.28
N CYS A 242 -10.37 -2.83 16.56
CA CYS A 242 -10.01 -1.58 15.88
C CYS A 242 -11.02 -1.21 14.78
N CYS A 243 -11.51 -2.19 14.02
CA CYS A 243 -12.46 -1.96 12.92
C CYS A 243 -13.83 -1.44 13.37
N GLN A 244 -14.20 -1.56 14.65
CA GLN A 244 -15.51 -1.06 15.10
C GLN A 244 -15.66 0.45 14.96
N PHE A 245 -14.59 1.22 15.23
CA PHE A 245 -14.61 2.67 15.04
C PHE A 245 -14.77 3.05 13.56
N TYR A 246 -14.01 2.41 12.68
CA TYR A 246 -14.05 2.62 11.24
C TYR A 246 -15.40 2.25 10.63
N LYS A 247 -15.97 1.12 11.07
CA LYS A 247 -17.32 0.70 10.71
C LYS A 247 -18.38 1.72 11.14
N ALA A 248 -18.28 2.23 12.37
CA ALA A 248 -19.21 3.25 12.87
C ALA A 248 -19.12 4.54 12.05
N TRP A 249 -17.93 4.91 11.58
CA TRP A 249 -17.74 6.02 10.65
C TRP A 249 -18.45 5.76 9.32
N HIS A 250 -18.24 4.61 8.66
CA HIS A 250 -18.85 4.27 7.38
C HIS A 250 -20.38 4.20 7.45
N ILE A 251 -20.94 3.71 8.55
CA ILE A 251 -22.40 3.74 8.76
C ILE A 251 -22.92 5.18 8.71
N LYS A 252 -22.20 6.12 9.34
CA LYS A 252 -22.61 7.50 9.44
C LYS A 252 -22.35 8.29 8.15
N SER A 253 -21.20 8.09 7.52
CA SER A 253 -20.70 8.87 6.38
C SER A 253 -21.22 8.32 5.03
N ASP A 254 -21.19 6.99 4.88
CA ASP A 254 -21.40 6.33 3.60
C ASP A 254 -22.69 5.49 3.57
N HIS A 255 -23.44 5.44 4.69
CA HIS A 255 -24.61 4.56 4.87
C HIS A 255 -24.27 3.07 4.66
N LEU A 256 -23.03 2.67 4.95
CA LEU A 256 -22.48 1.36 4.74
C LEU A 256 -22.37 0.59 6.07
N ASP A 257 -23.09 -0.52 6.26
CA ASP A 257 -22.88 -1.44 7.38
C ASP A 257 -21.72 -2.38 7.10
N GLY A 258 -20.51 -1.83 7.07
CA GLY A 258 -19.27 -2.50 6.73
C GLY A 258 -18.11 -1.53 6.72
N ILE A 259 -17.00 -1.96 6.10
CA ILE A 259 -15.83 -1.11 5.86
C ILE A 259 -15.36 -1.27 4.42
N PHE A 260 -14.89 -0.19 3.81
CA PHE A 260 -14.11 -0.27 2.57
C PHE A 260 -12.70 -0.80 2.89
N LEU A 261 -12.17 -1.61 1.97
CA LEU A 261 -10.81 -2.15 2.06
C LEU A 261 -9.88 -1.37 1.12
N HIS A 262 -9.54 -0.10 1.46
CA HIS A 262 -8.72 0.72 0.57
C HIS A 262 -7.31 0.13 0.45
N ASP A 263 -6.54 0.14 1.51
CA ASP A 263 -5.16 -0.34 1.55
C ASP A 263 -5.02 -1.85 1.32
N PRO A 264 -5.90 -2.71 1.87
CA PRO A 264 -5.87 -4.13 1.56
C PRO A 264 -6.04 -4.42 0.07
N THR A 265 -6.86 -3.63 -0.66
CA THR A 265 -7.03 -3.78 -2.11
C THR A 265 -5.75 -3.39 -2.86
N CYS A 266 -5.05 -2.33 -2.41
CA CYS A 266 -3.75 -1.95 -2.96
C CYS A 266 -2.69 -3.04 -2.72
N MET A 267 -2.63 -3.59 -1.50
CA MET A 267 -1.74 -4.72 -1.19
C MET A 267 -2.10 -5.97 -2.00
N ALA A 268 -3.39 -6.25 -2.23
CA ALA A 268 -3.83 -7.36 -3.08
C ALA A 268 -3.36 -7.19 -4.53
N ALA A 269 -3.34 -5.97 -5.07
CA ALA A 269 -2.85 -5.71 -6.42
C ALA A 269 -1.33 -6.00 -6.57
N LEU A 270 -0.56 -5.83 -5.50
CA LEU A 270 0.82 -6.29 -5.46
C LEU A 270 0.91 -7.82 -5.41
N LEU A 271 0.13 -8.46 -4.53
CA LEU A 271 0.25 -9.90 -4.27
C LEU A 271 -0.28 -10.74 -5.43
N ASP A 272 -1.44 -10.39 -5.94
CA ASP A 272 -2.09 -11.05 -7.08
C ASP A 272 -2.64 -10.05 -8.09
N PRO A 273 -1.80 -9.53 -9.00
CA PRO A 273 -2.23 -8.57 -10.02
C PRO A 273 -3.25 -9.14 -11.02
N SER A 274 -3.46 -10.46 -11.06
CA SER A 274 -4.44 -11.09 -11.95
C SER A 274 -5.89 -10.80 -11.57
N LEU A 275 -6.13 -10.37 -10.32
CA LEU A 275 -7.45 -9.95 -9.82
C LEU A 275 -7.90 -8.58 -10.39
N PHE A 276 -7.04 -7.93 -11.18
CA PHE A 276 -7.28 -6.58 -11.69
C PHE A 276 -7.06 -6.50 -13.20
N THR A 277 -7.78 -5.57 -13.84
CA THR A 277 -7.39 -5.08 -15.17
C THR A 277 -6.83 -3.67 -15.04
N TYR A 278 -6.04 -3.26 -16.02
CA TYR A 278 -5.35 -1.97 -15.97
C TYR A 278 -5.51 -1.20 -17.27
N LYS A 279 -5.46 0.14 -17.17
CA LYS A 279 -5.25 1.06 -18.30
C LYS A 279 -3.94 1.79 -18.09
N THR A 280 -3.27 2.10 -19.19
CA THR A 280 -1.98 2.80 -19.15
C THR A 280 -2.13 4.14 -19.86
N GLY A 281 -1.59 5.19 -19.27
CA GLY A 281 -1.64 6.54 -19.83
C GLY A 281 -0.83 7.54 -19.03
N ALA A 282 -0.80 8.78 -19.47
CA ALA A 282 -0.18 9.89 -18.72
C ALA A 282 -1.11 10.33 -17.59
N LEU A 283 -0.62 10.32 -16.36
CA LEU A 283 -1.38 10.70 -15.17
C LEU A 283 -0.86 12.02 -14.60
N ARG A 284 -1.77 12.96 -14.39
CA ARG A 284 -1.48 14.26 -13.76
C ARG A 284 -2.43 14.52 -12.59
N VAL A 285 -1.99 15.36 -11.69
CA VAL A 285 -2.76 15.79 -10.52
C VAL A 285 -2.99 17.29 -10.58
N GLU A 286 -4.24 17.73 -10.33
CA GLU A 286 -4.54 19.14 -10.17
C GLU A 286 -4.06 19.62 -8.80
N THR A 287 -3.18 20.62 -8.81
CA THR A 287 -2.53 21.12 -7.59
C THR A 287 -3.14 22.40 -7.04
N GLU A 288 -4.06 23.04 -7.79
CA GLU A 288 -4.64 24.32 -7.41
C GLU A 288 -6.15 24.37 -7.71
N GLY A 289 -6.82 25.36 -7.17
CA GLY A 289 -8.24 25.63 -7.45
C GLY A 289 -9.21 24.66 -6.78
N ILE A 290 -10.46 24.66 -7.28
CA ILE A 290 -11.56 23.88 -6.66
C ILE A 290 -11.45 22.37 -6.89
N CYS A 291 -10.63 21.95 -7.87
CA CYS A 291 -10.41 20.55 -8.19
C CYS A 291 -9.06 20.03 -7.67
N VAL A 292 -8.44 20.72 -6.71
CA VAL A 292 -7.16 20.29 -6.11
C VAL A 292 -7.22 18.84 -5.63
N GLY A 293 -6.22 18.04 -6.00
CA GLY A 293 -6.15 16.60 -5.72
C GLY A 293 -6.88 15.72 -6.76
N HIS A 294 -7.48 16.31 -7.81
CA HIS A 294 -8.08 15.53 -8.89
C HIS A 294 -7.01 14.83 -9.72
N THR A 295 -7.20 13.55 -9.97
CA THR A 295 -6.35 12.72 -10.82
C THR A 295 -6.94 12.56 -12.21
N LEU A 296 -6.22 12.99 -13.24
CA LEU A 296 -6.63 12.94 -14.63
C LEU A 296 -5.69 12.05 -15.44
N LEU A 297 -6.26 10.97 -16.00
CA LEU A 297 -5.57 10.01 -16.85
C LEU A 297 -5.86 10.30 -18.32
N ASP A 298 -4.83 10.64 -19.11
CA ASP A 298 -4.88 10.65 -20.57
C ASP A 298 -4.49 9.27 -21.11
N LEU A 299 -5.47 8.59 -21.70
CA LEU A 299 -5.30 7.27 -22.32
C LEU A 299 -4.66 7.32 -23.71
N GLY A 300 -4.32 8.51 -24.22
CA GLY A 300 -3.72 8.67 -25.56
C GLY A 300 -4.71 8.36 -26.70
N LEU A 301 -6.03 8.43 -26.45
CA LEU A 301 -7.05 8.16 -27.46
C LEU A 301 -7.17 9.27 -28.49
N LYS A 302 -6.58 10.42 -28.23
CA LYS A 302 -6.59 11.61 -29.09
C LYS A 302 -5.20 12.18 -29.23
N ASN A 303 -4.82 12.56 -30.45
CA ASN A 303 -3.60 13.32 -30.67
C ASN A 303 -3.88 14.80 -30.35
N TRP A 304 -3.27 15.29 -29.29
CA TRP A 304 -3.39 16.70 -28.89
C TRP A 304 -2.56 17.59 -29.80
N VAL A 305 -3.09 18.77 -30.13
CA VAL A 305 -2.42 19.79 -30.91
C VAL A 305 -1.99 20.93 -29.97
N GLY A 306 -0.73 21.34 -30.07
CA GLY A 306 -0.15 22.35 -29.19
C GLY A 306 0.39 21.79 -27.88
N GLU A 307 0.95 22.65 -27.06
CA GLU A 307 1.52 22.30 -25.76
C GLU A 307 0.39 22.03 -24.74
N ASN A 308 0.52 20.94 -24.00
CA ASN A 308 -0.29 20.66 -22.81
C ASN A 308 0.48 19.80 -21.81
N PRO A 309 0.09 19.80 -20.51
CA PRO A 309 0.82 19.16 -19.43
C PRO A 309 0.94 17.64 -19.51
N TRP A 310 0.18 16.96 -20.36
CA TRP A 310 0.21 15.49 -20.51
C TRP A 310 1.17 15.01 -21.59
N ILE A 311 1.54 15.86 -22.56
CA ILE A 311 2.44 15.47 -23.67
C ILE A 311 3.84 15.18 -23.14
N GLY A 312 4.36 13.99 -23.50
CA GLY A 312 5.71 13.57 -23.13
C GLY A 312 5.84 13.03 -21.69
N GLN A 313 4.75 12.97 -20.93
CA GLN A 313 4.77 12.37 -19.60
C GLN A 313 4.92 10.85 -19.66
N PRO A 314 5.64 10.24 -18.69
CA PRO A 314 5.80 8.79 -18.63
C PRO A 314 4.45 8.10 -18.36
N PRO A 315 4.27 6.87 -18.88
CA PRO A 315 3.03 6.14 -18.66
C PRO A 315 2.93 5.57 -17.24
N VAL A 316 1.74 5.67 -16.66
CA VAL A 316 1.34 5.07 -15.38
C VAL A 316 0.26 4.04 -15.63
N LYS A 317 0.31 2.89 -14.95
CA LYS A 317 -0.77 1.89 -14.96
C LYS A 317 -1.78 2.25 -13.89
N VAL A 318 -3.05 2.38 -14.27
CA VAL A 318 -4.15 2.64 -13.36
C VAL A 318 -5.09 1.44 -13.35
N GLY A 319 -5.42 0.95 -12.15
CA GLY A 319 -6.39 -0.11 -11.95
C GLY A 319 -7.77 0.28 -12.52
N TRP A 320 -8.36 -0.62 -13.35
CA TRP A 320 -9.58 -0.31 -14.10
C TRP A 320 -10.78 -1.10 -13.65
N THR A 321 -10.63 -2.41 -13.48
CA THR A 321 -11.63 -3.31 -12.88
C THR A 321 -10.98 -4.20 -11.83
N VAL A 322 -11.79 -4.72 -10.92
CA VAL A 322 -11.35 -5.60 -9.83
C VAL A 322 -12.26 -6.82 -9.72
N ASP A 323 -11.66 -7.98 -9.46
CA ASP A 323 -12.38 -9.15 -8.96
C ASP A 323 -12.59 -9.00 -7.44
N VAL A 324 -13.74 -8.48 -7.06
CA VAL A 324 -14.10 -8.15 -5.67
C VAL A 324 -14.02 -9.39 -4.77
N GLU A 325 -14.59 -10.50 -5.20
CA GLU A 325 -14.62 -11.72 -4.39
C GLU A 325 -13.23 -12.37 -4.30
N GLY A 326 -12.45 -12.31 -5.38
CA GLY A 326 -11.05 -12.73 -5.36
C GLY A 326 -10.20 -11.93 -4.37
N VAL A 327 -10.33 -10.60 -4.37
CA VAL A 327 -9.64 -9.72 -3.41
C VAL A 327 -10.08 -10.02 -1.98
N LYS A 328 -11.38 -10.11 -1.70
CA LYS A 328 -11.90 -10.45 -0.36
C LYS A 328 -11.38 -11.81 0.13
N ALA A 329 -11.36 -12.82 -0.74
CA ALA A 329 -10.85 -14.14 -0.42
C ALA A 329 -9.34 -14.11 -0.10
N LEU A 330 -8.54 -13.37 -0.88
CA LEU A 330 -7.11 -13.18 -0.63
C LEU A 330 -6.87 -12.50 0.72
N VAL A 331 -7.55 -11.37 0.99
CA VAL A 331 -7.45 -10.64 2.26
C VAL A 331 -7.78 -11.56 3.44
N LYS A 332 -8.93 -12.24 3.42
CA LYS A 332 -9.31 -13.20 4.47
C LYS A 332 -8.27 -14.31 4.63
N SER A 333 -7.79 -14.89 3.52
CA SER A 333 -6.81 -15.98 3.56
C SER A 333 -5.53 -15.61 4.28
N LEU A 334 -5.12 -14.34 4.22
CA LEU A 334 -3.94 -13.82 4.89
C LEU A 334 -4.23 -13.43 6.34
N LEU A 335 -5.31 -12.69 6.60
CA LEU A 335 -5.64 -12.20 7.95
C LEU A 335 -6.09 -13.31 8.92
N CYS A 336 -6.61 -14.43 8.39
CA CYS A 336 -7.03 -15.59 9.19
C CYS A 336 -5.92 -16.64 9.40
N ARG A 337 -4.69 -16.40 8.94
CA ARG A 337 -3.55 -17.29 9.19
C ARG A 337 -3.15 -17.27 10.67
N PRO A 338 -2.86 -18.46 11.26
CA PRO A 338 -2.39 -18.60 12.64
C PRO A 338 -1.10 -17.87 12.94
#